data_937d77a47be6e29d4c83187028083ad8
#
_entry.id   937d77a47be6e29d4c83187028083ad8
#
_cell.length_a   1.000
_cell.length_b   1.000
_cell.length_c   1.000
_cell.angle_alpha   90.00
_cell.angle_beta   90.00
_cell.angle_gamma   90.00
#
_symmetry.space_group_name_H-M   'P 1'
#
loop_
_entity.id
_entity.type
_entity.pdbx_description
1 polymer ?
#
loop_
_entity_poly.entity_id
_entity_poly.type
_entity_poly.pdbx_seq_one_letter_code
_entity_poly.pdbx_strand_id
1 'polypeptide(L)'
;MLEQDGMIQKIRGKGSVVIYQEITEFPFSELISFKEVKEELDLKHETNVILNEIVEAQAFPEVQRELEVSDNEKLVHIQRTRSIHNKVKIFDEDFFLKSVVEAITKGIAQDSIYAYLENKLKLDISYSSKAITFESFSSLDYEIFGNHLTPFTATVRSTVFLKDTTCFQYNISKHLATEFKFKEFSRRR
;
A
#
# COMPACT_ATOMS: atom_id res chain seq x y z
N MET A 1 11.24 -4.20 -22.27
CA MET A 1 10.94 -3.09 -23.21
C MET A 1 9.47 -3.15 -23.59
N LEU A 2 8.87 -2.15 -24.22
CA LEU A 2 7.40 -1.92 -24.36
C LEU A 2 6.53 -3.16 -24.64
N GLU A 3 7.05 -4.15 -25.35
CA GLU A 3 6.32 -5.41 -25.60
C GLU A 3 6.38 -6.36 -24.39
N GLN A 4 7.50 -6.39 -23.68
CA GLN A 4 7.66 -7.18 -22.44
C GLN A 4 6.85 -6.57 -21.30
N ASP A 5 6.73 -5.24 -21.31
CA ASP A 5 5.99 -4.44 -20.32
C ASP A 5 4.47 -4.42 -20.62
N GLY A 6 4.00 -5.15 -21.67
CA GLY A 6 2.58 -5.24 -22.00
C GLY A 6 1.98 -3.99 -22.65
N MET A 7 2.80 -3.00 -23.03
CA MET A 7 2.32 -1.75 -23.61
C MET A 7 1.93 -1.86 -25.08
N ILE A 8 2.63 -2.72 -25.82
CA ILE A 8 2.36 -2.98 -27.23
C ILE A 8 2.32 -4.46 -27.56
N GLN A 9 1.60 -4.84 -28.59
CA GLN A 9 1.64 -6.16 -29.20
C GLN A 9 2.11 -6.04 -30.64
N LYS A 10 3.16 -6.78 -30.98
CA LYS A 10 3.62 -6.93 -32.37
C LYS A 10 2.78 -7.96 -33.09
N ILE A 11 2.22 -7.57 -34.23
CA ILE A 11 1.44 -8.45 -35.09
C ILE A 11 2.17 -8.53 -36.43
N ARG A 12 2.56 -9.75 -36.84
CA ARG A 12 3.27 -9.97 -38.09
C ARG A 12 2.44 -9.45 -39.28
N GLY A 13 3.03 -8.56 -40.08
CA GLY A 13 2.38 -7.93 -41.23
C GLY A 13 1.47 -6.74 -40.94
N LYS A 14 1.21 -6.41 -39.65
CA LYS A 14 0.36 -5.28 -39.26
C LYS A 14 1.08 -4.22 -38.41
N GLY A 15 2.32 -4.51 -37.94
CA GLY A 15 3.07 -3.60 -37.11
C GLY A 15 2.82 -3.78 -35.62
N SER A 16 3.06 -2.72 -34.84
CA SER A 16 2.86 -2.73 -33.40
C SER A 16 1.55 -2.03 -33.04
N VAL A 17 0.72 -2.71 -32.27
CA VAL A 17 -0.57 -2.17 -31.77
C VAL A 17 -0.37 -1.84 -30.31
N VAL A 18 -0.77 -0.62 -29.89
CA VAL A 18 -0.80 -0.24 -28.47
C VAL A 18 -1.95 -0.97 -27.81
N ILE A 19 -1.64 -1.79 -26.82
CA ILE A 19 -2.62 -2.56 -26.03
C ILE A 19 -2.72 -2.05 -24.60
N TYR A 20 -1.81 -1.14 -24.21
CA TYR A 20 -1.86 -0.47 -22.91
C TYR A 20 -3.19 0.30 -22.80
N GLN A 21 -3.92 0.02 -21.74
CA GLN A 21 -5.08 0.81 -21.33
C GLN A 21 -4.64 1.59 -20.08
N GLU A 22 -4.78 2.92 -20.16
CA GLU A 22 -4.54 3.79 -19.01
C GLU A 22 -5.39 3.33 -17.82
N ILE A 23 -4.74 2.90 -16.75
CA ILE A 23 -5.42 2.45 -15.55
C ILE A 23 -5.64 3.69 -14.69
N THR A 24 -6.83 4.28 -14.77
CA THR A 24 -7.25 5.44 -13.96
C THR A 24 -7.62 5.07 -12.52
N GLU A 25 -7.31 3.84 -12.09
CA GLU A 25 -7.66 3.28 -10.79
C GLU A 25 -6.40 2.81 -10.07
N PHE A 26 -6.45 2.69 -8.73
CA PHE A 26 -5.29 2.30 -7.89
C PHE A 26 -4.50 1.14 -8.49
N PRO A 27 -3.25 1.35 -8.92
CA PRO A 27 -2.42 0.30 -9.52
C PRO A 27 -1.86 -0.60 -8.42
N PHE A 28 -2.61 -1.64 -8.03
CA PHE A 28 -2.17 -2.61 -7.02
C PHE A 28 -1.03 -3.51 -7.51
N SER A 29 -0.81 -3.58 -8.82
CA SER A 29 0.29 -4.32 -9.44
C SER A 29 1.66 -3.66 -9.28
N GLU A 30 1.70 -2.39 -8.88
CA GLU A 30 2.93 -1.63 -8.74
C GLU A 30 3.15 -1.21 -7.27
N LEU A 31 4.41 -1.03 -6.89
CA LEU A 31 4.81 -0.43 -5.61
C LEU A 31 4.81 1.10 -5.75
N ILE A 32 3.62 1.67 -5.93
CA ILE A 32 3.46 3.12 -6.10
C ILE A 32 2.96 3.72 -4.80
N SER A 33 3.54 4.85 -4.41
CA SER A 33 3.06 5.60 -3.25
C SER A 33 1.70 6.24 -3.56
N PHE A 34 0.88 6.41 -2.53
CA PHE A 34 -0.40 7.12 -2.68
C PHE A 34 -0.23 8.55 -3.23
N LYS A 35 0.93 9.18 -3.00
CA LYS A 35 1.26 10.50 -3.53
C LYS A 35 1.42 10.47 -5.05
N GLU A 36 2.08 9.45 -5.58
CA GLU A 36 2.23 9.25 -7.02
C GLU A 36 0.89 9.02 -7.71
N VAL A 37 0.03 8.17 -7.13
CA VAL A 37 -1.35 7.97 -7.59
C VAL A 37 -2.16 9.28 -7.57
N LYS A 38 -1.95 10.11 -6.56
CA LYS A 38 -2.60 11.42 -6.45
C LYS A 38 -2.22 12.37 -7.58
N GLU A 39 -0.91 12.47 -7.86
CA GLU A 39 -0.37 13.35 -8.90
C GLU A 39 -0.90 12.92 -10.27
N GLU A 40 -1.06 11.61 -10.51
CA GLU A 40 -1.63 11.08 -11.75
C GLU A 40 -3.14 11.35 -11.89
N LEU A 41 -3.91 11.30 -10.79
CA LEU A 41 -5.37 11.38 -10.84
C LEU A 41 -5.95 12.76 -10.47
N ASP A 42 -5.11 13.78 -10.16
CA ASP A 42 -5.51 15.13 -9.68
C ASP A 42 -6.58 15.13 -8.58
N LEU A 43 -6.51 14.16 -7.65
CA LEU A 43 -7.49 14.00 -6.58
C LEU A 43 -7.18 14.90 -5.39
N LYS A 44 -8.15 15.72 -4.98
CA LYS A 44 -8.11 16.40 -3.66
C LYS A 44 -8.32 15.37 -2.56
N HIS A 45 -7.24 15.02 -1.87
CA HIS A 45 -7.31 14.11 -0.74
C HIS A 45 -6.48 14.66 0.43
N GLU A 46 -6.80 14.18 1.60
CA GLU A 46 -6.13 14.51 2.85
C GLU A 46 -5.67 13.23 3.55
N THR A 47 -4.41 13.24 4.02
CA THR A 47 -3.87 12.17 4.87
C THR A 47 -3.83 12.67 6.30
N ASN A 48 -4.51 11.96 7.19
CA ASN A 48 -4.45 12.21 8.63
C ASN A 48 -3.75 11.05 9.35
N VAL A 49 -2.75 11.38 10.17
CA VAL A 49 -2.03 10.41 11.01
C VAL A 49 -2.75 10.29 12.34
N ILE A 50 -3.30 9.10 12.60
CA ILE A 50 -4.04 8.75 13.83
C ILE A 50 -3.07 8.31 14.91
N LEU A 51 -2.10 7.46 14.55
CA LEU A 51 -1.13 6.85 15.44
C LEU A 51 0.25 6.88 14.81
N ASN A 52 1.27 7.10 15.66
CA ASN A 52 2.68 6.95 15.30
C ASN A 52 3.48 6.66 16.57
N GLU A 53 3.85 5.42 16.75
CA GLU A 53 4.51 4.96 17.96
C GLU A 53 5.53 3.85 17.66
N ILE A 54 6.33 3.49 18.67
CA ILE A 54 7.24 2.35 18.61
C ILE A 54 6.65 1.24 19.49
N VAL A 55 6.48 0.06 18.89
CA VAL A 55 5.90 -1.12 19.55
C VAL A 55 6.86 -2.31 19.50
N GLU A 56 6.58 -3.33 20.30
CA GLU A 56 7.24 -4.65 20.21
C GLU A 56 6.43 -5.60 19.34
N ALA A 57 7.12 -6.39 18.51
CA ALA A 57 6.49 -7.29 17.57
C ALA A 57 5.55 -8.31 18.24
N GLN A 58 5.86 -8.76 19.47
CA GLN A 58 5.00 -9.68 20.23
C GLN A 58 3.57 -9.15 20.48
N ALA A 59 3.36 -7.83 20.45
CA ALA A 59 2.02 -7.24 20.59
C ALA A 59 1.15 -7.47 19.34
N PHE A 60 1.76 -7.83 18.22
CA PHE A 60 1.11 -8.01 16.90
C PHE A 60 1.53 -9.36 16.28
N PRO A 61 0.94 -10.48 16.70
CA PRO A 61 1.39 -11.83 16.27
C PRO A 61 1.32 -12.06 14.75
N GLU A 62 0.38 -11.43 14.04
CA GLU A 62 0.33 -11.50 12.59
C GLU A 62 1.55 -10.80 11.97
N VAL A 63 1.82 -9.57 12.39
CA VAL A 63 2.95 -8.75 11.90
C VAL A 63 4.27 -9.44 12.18
N GLN A 64 4.43 -9.97 13.40
CA GLN A 64 5.62 -10.71 13.82
C GLN A 64 5.91 -11.91 12.90
N ARG A 65 4.87 -12.68 12.59
CA ARG A 65 4.96 -13.83 11.69
C ARG A 65 5.32 -13.41 10.26
N GLU A 66 4.66 -12.38 9.73
CA GLU A 66 4.85 -11.94 8.35
C GLU A 66 6.21 -11.26 8.12
N LEU A 67 6.75 -10.59 9.16
CA LEU A 67 8.09 -10.00 9.13
C LEU A 67 9.19 -11.00 9.55
N GLU A 68 8.82 -12.19 10.04
CA GLU A 68 9.74 -13.24 10.52
C GLU A 68 10.71 -12.73 11.59
N VAL A 69 10.22 -11.97 12.58
CA VAL A 69 11.05 -11.32 13.60
C VAL A 69 10.82 -11.90 15.01
N SER A 70 11.74 -11.61 15.91
CA SER A 70 11.65 -12.01 17.32
C SER A 70 10.62 -11.19 18.10
N ASP A 71 10.19 -11.71 19.25
CA ASP A 71 9.20 -11.06 20.15
C ASP A 71 9.56 -9.62 20.51
N ASN A 72 10.85 -9.37 20.75
CA ASN A 72 11.37 -8.08 21.23
C ASN A 72 11.78 -7.14 20.11
N GLU A 73 11.62 -7.53 18.84
CA GLU A 73 11.92 -6.62 17.72
C GLU A 73 11.06 -5.37 17.82
N LYS A 74 11.69 -4.21 17.61
CA LYS A 74 11.00 -2.92 17.66
C LYS A 74 10.48 -2.56 16.27
N LEU A 75 9.23 -2.15 16.22
CA LEU A 75 8.55 -1.73 15.01
C LEU A 75 8.12 -0.27 15.13
N VAL A 76 8.25 0.50 14.07
CA VAL A 76 7.58 1.79 13.92
C VAL A 76 6.17 1.50 13.40
N HIS A 77 5.16 1.73 14.24
CA HIS A 77 3.76 1.49 13.95
C HIS A 77 3.04 2.80 13.63
N ILE A 78 2.40 2.86 12.47
CA ILE A 78 1.73 4.07 11.98
C ILE A 78 0.34 3.71 11.49
N GLN A 79 -0.66 4.47 11.96
CA GLN A 79 -2.03 4.39 11.44
C GLN A 79 -2.41 5.71 10.77
N ARG A 80 -2.98 5.62 9.57
CA ARG A 80 -3.39 6.78 8.77
C ARG A 80 -4.75 6.57 8.13
N THR A 81 -5.53 7.64 8.06
CA THR A 81 -6.70 7.68 7.19
C THR A 81 -6.43 8.54 5.97
N ARG A 82 -7.05 8.16 4.85
CA ARG A 82 -7.05 8.98 3.63
C ARG A 82 -8.48 9.31 3.26
N SER A 83 -8.74 10.61 3.17
CA SER A 83 -10.05 11.15 2.83
C SER A 83 -10.05 11.67 1.41
N ILE A 84 -11.12 11.40 0.66
CA ILE A 84 -11.41 11.97 -0.64
C ILE A 84 -12.76 12.69 -0.50
N HIS A 85 -12.82 13.95 -0.91
CA HIS A 85 -14.02 14.79 -0.73
C HIS A 85 -14.56 14.75 0.72
N ASN A 86 -13.65 14.88 1.70
CA ASN A 86 -13.95 14.88 3.15
C ASN A 86 -14.58 13.58 3.69
N LYS A 87 -14.49 12.48 2.95
CA LYS A 87 -14.92 11.16 3.41
C LYS A 87 -13.72 10.23 3.49
N VAL A 88 -13.54 9.55 4.62
CA VAL A 88 -12.51 8.53 4.76
C VAL A 88 -12.80 7.40 3.80
N LYS A 89 -11.81 7.06 2.96
CA LYS A 89 -11.89 6.01 1.95
C LYS A 89 -10.92 4.87 2.20
N ILE A 90 -9.80 5.18 2.84
CA ILE A 90 -8.73 4.22 3.10
C ILE A 90 -8.26 4.39 4.54
N PHE A 91 -8.02 3.27 5.20
CA PHE A 91 -7.31 3.17 6.46
C PHE A 91 -6.07 2.31 6.25
N ASP A 92 -4.90 2.92 6.44
CA ASP A 92 -3.61 2.26 6.35
C ASP A 92 -3.02 2.05 7.74
N GLU A 93 -2.51 0.85 7.96
CA GLU A 93 -1.73 0.47 9.12
C GLU A 93 -0.39 -0.08 8.65
N ASP A 94 0.69 0.59 9.02
CA ASP A 94 2.05 0.29 8.59
C ASP A 94 2.90 -0.12 9.79
N PHE A 95 3.69 -1.17 9.61
CA PHE A 95 4.70 -1.64 10.55
C PHE A 95 6.04 -1.72 9.85
N PHE A 96 7.02 -0.93 10.30
CA PHE A 96 8.38 -0.94 9.76
C PHE A 96 9.34 -1.49 10.79
N LEU A 97 10.32 -2.30 10.38
CA LEU A 97 11.44 -2.68 11.23
C LEU A 97 12.20 -1.44 11.68
N LYS A 98 12.26 -1.20 13.00
CA LYS A 98 12.97 -0.03 13.54
C LYS A 98 14.48 -0.10 13.27
N SER A 99 15.03 -1.30 13.11
CA SER A 99 16.42 -1.55 12.71
C SER A 99 16.74 -1.05 11.28
N VAL A 100 15.73 -0.90 10.41
CA VAL A 100 15.85 -0.42 9.02
C VAL A 100 15.36 1.04 8.91
N VAL A 101 14.24 1.35 9.55
CA VAL A 101 13.60 2.66 9.52
C VAL A 101 13.56 3.21 10.95
N GLU A 102 14.58 4.00 11.32
CA GLU A 102 14.77 4.44 12.70
C GLU A 102 13.58 5.24 13.25
N ALA A 103 13.05 6.17 12.45
CA ALA A 103 11.90 6.98 12.83
C ALA A 103 11.18 7.54 11.58
N ILE A 104 9.86 7.68 11.71
CA ILE A 104 9.02 8.41 10.77
C ILE A 104 8.27 9.49 11.54
N THR A 105 8.51 10.77 11.24
CA THR A 105 7.77 11.85 11.89
C THR A 105 6.34 11.96 11.37
N LYS A 106 5.45 12.60 12.12
CA LYS A 106 4.08 12.85 11.69
C LYS A 106 4.03 13.56 10.33
N GLY A 107 4.92 14.56 10.10
CA GLY A 107 4.98 15.28 8.82
C GLY A 107 5.38 14.37 7.64
N ILE A 108 6.35 13.45 7.85
CA ILE A 108 6.72 12.46 6.84
C ILE A 108 5.54 11.53 6.54
N ALA A 109 4.86 11.04 7.58
CA ALA A 109 3.72 10.15 7.43
C ALA A 109 2.50 10.81 6.74
N GLN A 110 2.34 12.13 6.90
CA GLN A 110 1.30 12.91 6.21
C GLN A 110 1.60 13.16 4.74
N ASP A 111 2.89 13.32 4.37
CA ASP A 111 3.29 13.56 2.97
C ASP A 111 3.50 12.22 2.25
N SER A 112 4.72 11.69 2.26
CA SER A 112 5.04 10.43 1.59
C SER A 112 6.14 9.68 2.34
N ILE A 113 5.76 8.54 2.93
CA ILE A 113 6.72 7.65 3.60
C ILE A 113 7.71 7.10 2.58
N TYR A 114 7.27 6.59 1.42
CA TYR A 114 8.16 6.04 0.40
C TYR A 114 9.16 7.07 -0.14
N ALA A 115 8.71 8.29 -0.41
CA ALA A 115 9.63 9.36 -0.82
C ALA A 115 10.71 9.64 0.23
N TYR A 116 10.37 9.52 1.53
CA TYR A 116 11.34 9.63 2.61
C TYR A 116 12.30 8.43 2.62
N LEU A 117 11.79 7.20 2.54
CA LEU A 117 12.59 5.98 2.55
C LEU A 117 13.59 5.96 1.40
N GLU A 118 13.17 6.28 0.17
CA GLU A 118 14.00 6.24 -1.03
C GLU A 118 14.93 7.46 -1.14
N ASN A 119 14.39 8.68 -0.93
CA ASN A 119 15.16 9.90 -1.19
C ASN A 119 16.04 10.32 -0.02
N LYS A 120 15.65 10.04 1.24
CA LYS A 120 16.41 10.43 2.44
C LYS A 120 17.21 9.27 3.02
N LEU A 121 16.57 8.11 3.24
CA LEU A 121 17.24 6.94 3.78
C LEU A 121 17.99 6.13 2.71
N LYS A 122 17.74 6.38 1.43
CA LYS A 122 18.37 5.70 0.29
C LYS A 122 18.13 4.19 0.29
N LEU A 123 16.96 3.76 0.78
CA LEU A 123 16.57 2.36 0.74
C LEU A 123 16.22 1.97 -0.71
N ASP A 124 16.75 0.84 -1.16
CA ASP A 124 16.47 0.25 -2.48
C ASP A 124 15.28 -0.71 -2.33
N ILE A 125 14.04 -0.15 -2.35
CA ILE A 125 12.80 -0.91 -2.25
C ILE A 125 12.60 -1.65 -3.57
N SER A 126 12.38 -2.98 -3.52
CA SER A 126 12.48 -3.81 -4.72
C SER A 126 11.19 -4.50 -5.12
N TYR A 127 10.53 -5.19 -4.19
CA TYR A 127 9.30 -5.93 -4.49
C TYR A 127 8.41 -6.06 -3.26
N SER A 128 7.15 -6.46 -3.51
CA SER A 128 6.21 -6.80 -2.44
C SER A 128 5.39 -8.04 -2.80
N SER A 129 4.98 -8.77 -1.76
CA SER A 129 3.91 -9.76 -1.85
C SER A 129 2.63 -9.15 -1.33
N LYS A 130 1.51 -9.33 -2.04
CA LYS A 130 0.22 -8.76 -1.67
C LYS A 130 -0.86 -9.84 -1.65
N ALA A 131 -1.73 -9.78 -0.63
CA ALA A 131 -2.96 -10.56 -0.55
C ALA A 131 -4.15 -9.62 -0.38
N ILE A 132 -5.24 -9.90 -1.10
CA ILE A 132 -6.48 -9.13 -1.03
C ILE A 132 -7.57 -10.03 -0.47
N THR A 133 -8.20 -9.60 0.63
CA THR A 133 -9.32 -10.29 1.26
C THR A 133 -10.50 -9.35 1.44
N PHE A 134 -11.72 -9.90 1.54
CA PHE A 134 -12.90 -9.13 1.89
C PHE A 134 -13.32 -9.52 3.30
N GLU A 135 -13.42 -8.52 4.17
CA GLU A 135 -13.65 -8.71 5.59
C GLU A 135 -14.82 -7.86 6.08
N SER A 136 -15.63 -8.38 6.99
CA SER A 136 -16.65 -7.58 7.66
C SER A 136 -16.00 -6.55 8.58
N PHE A 137 -16.64 -5.41 8.74
CA PHE A 137 -16.15 -4.34 9.61
C PHE A 137 -15.91 -4.85 11.04
N SER A 138 -14.73 -4.54 11.56
CA SER A 138 -14.41 -4.58 12.98
C SER A 138 -14.96 -3.34 13.69
N SER A 139 -14.89 -3.30 15.02
CA SER A 139 -15.26 -2.10 15.79
C SER A 139 -14.48 -0.87 15.36
N LEU A 140 -13.17 -1.03 15.09
CA LEU A 140 -12.32 0.05 14.60
C LEU A 140 -12.75 0.52 13.20
N ASP A 141 -13.16 -0.39 12.31
CA ASP A 141 -13.61 -0.02 10.97
C ASP A 141 -14.89 0.84 11.03
N TYR A 142 -15.82 0.54 11.99
CA TYR A 142 -16.97 1.40 12.23
C TYR A 142 -16.60 2.79 12.77
N GLU A 143 -15.57 2.90 13.61
CA GLU A 143 -15.07 4.18 14.10
C GLU A 143 -14.42 5.01 12.97
N ILE A 144 -13.68 4.34 12.08
CA ILE A 144 -12.95 4.98 10.97
C ILE A 144 -13.88 5.37 9.82
N PHE A 145 -14.68 4.43 9.34
CA PHE A 145 -15.50 4.61 8.12
C PHE A 145 -16.94 5.03 8.42
N GLY A 146 -17.41 4.90 9.67
CA GLY A 146 -18.79 5.14 10.04
C GLY A 146 -19.73 3.97 9.66
N ASN A 147 -21.03 4.22 9.73
CA ASN A 147 -22.04 3.23 9.38
C ASN A 147 -22.24 3.15 7.87
N HIS A 148 -22.14 1.95 7.31
CA HIS A 148 -22.36 1.66 5.90
C HIS A 148 -23.40 0.56 5.71
N LEU A 149 -24.19 0.63 4.61
CA LEU A 149 -25.16 -0.41 4.24
C LEU A 149 -24.47 -1.75 3.95
N THR A 150 -23.25 -1.70 3.42
CA THR A 150 -22.40 -2.86 3.16
C THR A 150 -21.14 -2.71 4.00
N PRO A 151 -21.13 -3.19 5.26
CA PRO A 151 -20.02 -2.98 6.17
C PRO A 151 -18.90 -4.01 5.94
N PHE A 152 -18.23 -3.91 4.79
CA PHE A 152 -17.11 -4.74 4.40
C PHE A 152 -15.95 -3.88 3.91
N THR A 153 -14.74 -4.32 4.22
CA THR A 153 -13.50 -3.80 3.62
C THR A 153 -12.96 -4.77 2.57
N ALA A 154 -12.38 -4.22 1.52
CA ALA A 154 -11.35 -4.90 0.76
C ALA A 154 -10.02 -4.60 1.46
N THR A 155 -9.44 -5.60 2.09
CA THR A 155 -8.22 -5.47 2.90
C THR A 155 -7.04 -6.01 2.11
N VAL A 156 -6.06 -5.15 1.84
CA VAL A 156 -4.81 -5.50 1.17
C VAL A 156 -3.72 -5.63 2.21
N ARG A 157 -3.17 -6.82 2.37
CA ARG A 157 -2.00 -7.10 3.21
C ARG A 157 -0.78 -7.22 2.35
N SER A 158 0.30 -6.55 2.73
CA SER A 158 1.53 -6.52 1.93
C SER A 158 2.75 -6.69 2.80
N THR A 159 3.66 -7.59 2.40
CA THR A 159 5.05 -7.60 2.86
C THR A 159 5.92 -6.93 1.81
N VAL A 160 6.83 -6.04 2.23
CA VAL A 160 7.68 -5.26 1.34
C VAL A 160 9.15 -5.54 1.62
N PHE A 161 9.91 -5.70 0.55
CA PHE A 161 11.28 -6.16 0.58
C PHE A 161 12.23 -5.15 -0.06
N LEU A 162 13.42 -5.03 0.54
CA LEU A 162 14.56 -4.36 -0.06
C LEU A 162 15.21 -5.27 -1.12
N LYS A 163 16.12 -4.71 -1.91
CA LYS A 163 16.87 -5.44 -2.95
C LYS A 163 17.75 -6.56 -2.41
N ASP A 164 18.20 -6.44 -1.16
CA ASP A 164 18.95 -7.48 -0.46
C ASP A 164 18.07 -8.58 0.14
N THR A 165 16.77 -8.55 -0.18
CA THR A 165 15.72 -9.46 0.31
C THR A 165 15.27 -9.25 1.76
N THR A 166 15.73 -8.20 2.45
CA THR A 166 15.24 -7.85 3.79
C THR A 166 13.77 -7.49 3.74
N CYS A 167 12.91 -8.25 4.43
CA CYS A 167 11.51 -7.91 4.66
C CYS A 167 11.46 -6.82 5.74
N PHE A 168 11.17 -5.58 5.37
CA PHE A 168 11.29 -4.44 6.29
C PHE A 168 9.98 -3.76 6.65
N GLN A 169 8.90 -4.06 5.92
CA GLN A 169 7.59 -3.48 6.13
C GLN A 169 6.49 -4.53 5.98
N TYR A 170 5.52 -4.49 6.89
CA TYR A 170 4.20 -5.08 6.74
C TYR A 170 3.15 -3.97 6.73
N ASN A 171 2.26 -4.01 5.76
CA ASN A 171 1.19 -3.02 5.61
C ASN A 171 -0.16 -3.71 5.52
N ILE A 172 -1.16 -3.13 6.17
CA ILE A 172 -2.57 -3.48 6.06
C ILE A 172 -3.30 -2.24 5.57
N SER A 173 -3.81 -2.29 4.33
CA SER A 173 -4.59 -1.19 3.74
C SER A 173 -6.03 -1.63 3.56
N LYS A 174 -6.94 -0.97 4.26
CA LYS A 174 -8.38 -1.25 4.22
C LYS A 174 -9.10 -0.21 3.39
N HIS A 175 -9.88 -0.67 2.44
CA HIS A 175 -10.70 0.15 1.55
C HIS A 175 -12.17 -0.22 1.73
N LEU A 176 -13.09 0.72 1.53
CA LEU A 176 -14.51 0.37 1.44
C LEU A 176 -14.73 -0.61 0.28
N ALA A 177 -15.27 -1.79 0.54
CA ALA A 177 -15.41 -2.85 -0.47
C ALA A 177 -16.27 -2.42 -1.67
N THR A 178 -17.23 -1.53 -1.45
CA THR A 178 -18.12 -0.99 -2.49
C THR A 178 -17.43 -0.01 -3.45
N GLU A 179 -16.26 0.49 -3.07
CA GLU A 179 -15.49 1.47 -3.85
C GLU A 179 -14.14 0.89 -4.31
N PHE A 180 -13.84 -0.35 -3.91
CA PHE A 180 -12.61 -1.03 -4.28
C PHE A 180 -12.75 -1.69 -5.65
N LYS A 181 -11.77 -1.45 -6.51
CA LYS A 181 -11.69 -2.10 -7.81
C LYS A 181 -10.26 -2.52 -8.08
N PHE A 182 -10.08 -3.80 -8.32
CA PHE A 182 -8.83 -4.39 -8.76
C PHE A 182 -8.86 -4.59 -10.26
N LYS A 183 -7.84 -4.12 -10.97
CA LYS A 183 -7.67 -4.31 -12.42
C LYS A 183 -6.24 -4.75 -12.69
N GLU A 184 -6.08 -5.86 -13.36
CA GLU A 184 -4.80 -6.40 -13.77
C GLU A 184 -4.80 -6.66 -15.27
N PHE A 185 -3.67 -6.40 -15.90
CA PHE A 185 -3.44 -6.79 -17.29
C PHE A 185 -2.59 -8.06 -17.32
N SER A 186 -3.15 -9.15 -17.80
CA SER A 186 -2.47 -10.45 -17.92
C SER A 186 -2.23 -10.82 -19.36
N ARG A 187 -1.03 -11.30 -19.66
CA ARG A 187 -0.66 -11.80 -20.99
C ARG A 187 -0.43 -13.31 -20.96
N ARG A 188 -0.99 -14.03 -21.93
CA ARG A 188 -0.68 -15.44 -22.13
C ARG A 188 0.71 -15.57 -22.78
N ARG A 189 1.61 -16.36 -22.15
CA ARG A 189 2.91 -16.73 -22.68
C ARG A 189 2.80 -17.86 -23.70
#